data_e2a3069d6692467b69592fb6911434cf
#
_entry.id   e2a3069d6692467b69592fb6911434cf
#
_cell.length_a   1.000
_cell.length_b   1.000
_cell.length_c   1.000
_cell.angle_alpha   90.00
_cell.angle_beta   90.00
_cell.angle_gamma   90.00
#
_symmetry.space_group_name_H-M   'P 1'
#
loop_
_entity.id
_entity.type
_entity.pdbx_description
1 polymer ?
#
loop_
_entity_poly.entity_id
_entity_poly.type
_entity_poly.pdbx_seq_one_letter_code
_entity_poly.pdbx_strand_id
1 'polypeptide(L)'
;HVRSRRQRQMCIRDSFMALDAIYENKLDSELQTQIPLDVICQHLLLVACAGPFMPLDIFNEIRTIEKYKNFNREDFDQCLDFCISGGYALKKYNQWHRLIKTSNGAVKLRDPRIANRLRMNAGTIQDSDTLKVRYKSKRGKSKGSTIGEVEEAFAVSLTPGDTFLIGGRIVKFESLREMVVEVSPRPEKKPKIAVFSGTKFSTSTLLCDRILRTLEEKRWDNLPEYLCRWLEHQASFSELPQSNSVLIETFPRNKLNYTCVYGFAGRNAQQTLGLLLTKRMEELGLNPVGFVANDYTTLVWGLTKVVEPKKLLQGENILRGLDLWLSNNAVMKRTFRAVATVAGLIERNLPGIKKSGRQATFSSDILYDTLLKYDPNHLLLNCLLYTSDAADDSLR
;
A
#
# COMPACT_ATOMS: atom_id res chain seq x y z
N HIS A 1 1.21 -18.87 20.62
CA HIS A 1 0.99 -20.17 19.93
C HIS A 1 -0.37 -20.25 19.17
N VAL A 2 -1.49 -19.80 19.74
CA VAL A 2 -2.83 -19.92 19.11
C VAL A 2 -2.96 -19.05 17.85
N ARG A 3 -2.46 -17.80 17.84
CA ARG A 3 -2.48 -16.93 16.65
C ARG A 3 -1.65 -17.49 15.50
N SER A 4 -0.49 -18.05 15.77
CA SER A 4 0.38 -18.67 14.77
C SER A 4 -0.27 -19.91 14.11
N ARG A 5 -1.05 -20.70 14.86
CA ARG A 5 -1.79 -21.85 14.30
C ARG A 5 -2.93 -21.41 13.38
N ARG A 6 -3.75 -20.43 13.80
CA ARG A 6 -4.87 -19.92 12.96
C ARG A 6 -4.37 -19.31 11.65
N GLN A 7 -3.31 -18.53 11.69
CA GLN A 7 -2.71 -17.97 10.47
C GLN A 7 -2.20 -19.06 9.53
N ARG A 8 -1.56 -20.11 10.05
CA ARG A 8 -1.16 -21.28 9.23
C ARG A 8 -2.35 -21.97 8.59
N GLN A 9 -3.46 -22.13 9.30
CA GLN A 9 -4.67 -22.79 8.77
C GLN A 9 -5.25 -21.99 7.61
N MET A 10 -5.29 -20.66 7.70
CA MET A 10 -5.71 -19.80 6.60
C MET A 10 -4.75 -19.95 5.39
N CYS A 11 -3.45 -19.84 5.58
CA CYS A 11 -2.49 -19.98 4.49
C CYS A 11 -2.55 -21.35 3.81
N ILE A 12 -2.80 -22.43 4.57
CA ILE A 12 -2.94 -23.78 3.99
C ILE A 12 -4.21 -23.85 3.14
N ARG A 13 -5.36 -23.38 3.62
CA ARG A 13 -6.60 -23.31 2.85
C ARG A 13 -6.39 -22.55 1.54
N ASP A 14 -5.80 -21.35 1.64
CA ASP A 14 -5.55 -20.48 0.49
C ASP A 14 -4.63 -21.15 -0.55
N SER A 15 -3.62 -21.89 -0.06
CA SER A 15 -2.72 -22.66 -0.95
C SER A 15 -3.44 -23.80 -1.67
N PHE A 16 -4.35 -24.52 -1.00
CA PHE A 16 -5.17 -25.56 -1.65
C PHE A 16 -6.08 -24.96 -2.71
N MET A 17 -6.74 -23.83 -2.42
CA MET A 17 -7.60 -23.15 -3.39
C MET A 17 -6.81 -22.60 -4.59
N ALA A 18 -5.58 -22.13 -4.37
CA ALA A 18 -4.69 -21.73 -5.45
C ALA A 18 -4.26 -22.90 -6.32
N LEU A 19 -3.93 -24.05 -5.73
CA LEU A 19 -3.63 -25.27 -6.49
C LEU A 19 -4.82 -25.74 -7.32
N ASP A 20 -6.03 -25.73 -6.76
CA ASP A 20 -7.25 -26.07 -7.50
C ASP A 20 -7.48 -25.12 -8.68
N ALA A 21 -7.22 -23.82 -8.49
CA ALA A 21 -7.32 -22.84 -9.57
C ALA A 21 -6.32 -23.13 -10.71
N ILE A 22 -5.09 -23.55 -10.36
CA ILE A 22 -4.08 -23.95 -11.33
C ILE A 22 -4.52 -25.20 -12.11
N TYR A 23 -5.01 -26.22 -11.42
CA TYR A 23 -5.48 -27.45 -12.07
C TYR A 23 -6.68 -27.21 -13.00
N GLU A 24 -7.57 -26.26 -12.66
CA GLU A 24 -8.69 -25.85 -13.50
C GLU A 24 -8.29 -24.84 -14.59
N ASN A 25 -7.01 -24.45 -14.67
CA ASN A 25 -6.48 -23.44 -15.58
C ASN A 25 -7.20 -22.07 -15.45
N LYS A 26 -7.67 -21.75 -14.24
CA LYS A 26 -8.29 -20.48 -13.87
C LYS A 26 -7.26 -19.63 -13.14
N LEU A 27 -6.42 -18.97 -13.92
CA LEU A 27 -5.38 -18.10 -13.40
C LEU A 27 -5.89 -16.65 -13.32
N ASP A 28 -5.32 -15.90 -12.40
CA ASP A 28 -5.61 -14.49 -12.26
C ASP A 28 -5.13 -13.72 -13.48
N SER A 29 -6.02 -12.99 -14.10
CA SER A 29 -5.72 -12.02 -15.14
C SER A 29 -6.53 -10.76 -14.87
N GLU A 30 -6.09 -9.95 -13.90
CA GLU A 30 -6.66 -8.61 -13.77
C GLU A 30 -6.19 -7.77 -14.95
N LEU A 31 -7.13 -7.47 -15.85
CA LEU A 31 -6.91 -6.52 -16.91
C LEU A 31 -6.78 -5.13 -16.26
N GLN A 32 -5.55 -4.64 -16.17
CA GLN A 32 -5.36 -3.23 -15.85
C GLN A 32 -5.99 -2.40 -16.97
N THR A 33 -7.06 -1.71 -16.65
CA THR A 33 -7.84 -0.90 -17.60
C THR A 33 -7.17 0.43 -17.90
N GLN A 34 -6.25 0.88 -17.05
CA GLN A 34 -5.63 2.19 -17.16
C GLN A 34 -4.11 2.09 -17.29
N ILE A 35 -3.53 3.06 -17.98
CA ILE A 35 -2.10 3.13 -18.25
C ILE A 35 -1.41 3.89 -17.12
N PRO A 36 -0.40 3.30 -16.47
CA PRO A 36 0.33 3.95 -15.37
C PRO A 36 1.29 5.02 -15.91
N LEU A 37 0.89 6.28 -15.84
CA LEU A 37 1.65 7.39 -16.39
C LEU A 37 2.97 7.65 -15.64
N ASP A 38 3.05 7.33 -14.36
CA ASP A 38 4.27 7.38 -13.56
C ASP A 38 5.35 6.42 -14.10
N VAL A 39 4.95 5.23 -14.54
CA VAL A 39 5.85 4.26 -15.19
C VAL A 39 6.31 4.76 -16.55
N ILE A 40 5.42 5.40 -17.33
CA ILE A 40 5.81 6.03 -18.60
C ILE A 40 6.83 7.14 -18.36
N CYS A 41 6.63 7.99 -17.33
CA CYS A 41 7.62 9.01 -16.96
C CYS A 41 8.98 8.38 -16.61
N GLN A 42 8.98 7.30 -15.81
CA GLN A 42 10.21 6.59 -15.49
C GLN A 42 10.89 6.03 -16.73
N HIS A 43 10.13 5.42 -17.64
CA HIS A 43 10.65 4.89 -18.90
C HIS A 43 11.33 5.96 -19.73
N LEU A 44 10.68 7.11 -19.93
CA LEU A 44 11.27 8.25 -20.67
C LEU A 44 12.60 8.72 -20.05
N LEU A 45 12.66 8.80 -18.72
CA LEU A 45 13.89 9.17 -18.02
C LEU A 45 14.99 8.13 -18.20
N LEU A 46 14.66 6.83 -18.18
CA LEU A 46 15.63 5.75 -18.36
C LEU A 46 16.13 5.65 -19.79
N VAL A 47 15.27 5.85 -20.79
CA VAL A 47 15.68 5.95 -22.20
C VAL A 47 16.66 7.11 -22.39
N ALA A 48 16.35 8.28 -21.80
CA ALA A 48 17.24 9.43 -21.85
C ALA A 48 18.61 9.18 -21.18
N CYS A 49 18.70 8.26 -20.23
CA CYS A 49 19.97 7.83 -19.64
C CYS A 49 20.84 7.02 -20.59
N ALA A 50 20.26 6.39 -21.61
CA ALA A 50 21.01 5.69 -22.67
C ALA A 50 21.50 6.64 -23.76
N GLY A 51 20.74 7.70 -24.06
CA GLY A 51 21.10 8.68 -25.07
C GLY A 51 19.90 9.59 -25.46
N PRO A 52 20.12 10.54 -26.38
CA PRO A 52 19.05 11.31 -26.97
C PRO A 52 18.06 10.41 -27.74
N PHE A 53 16.77 10.72 -27.69
CA PHE A 53 15.73 9.97 -28.39
C PHE A 53 14.72 10.89 -29.07
N MET A 54 14.05 10.39 -30.10
CA MET A 54 12.92 11.08 -30.73
C MET A 54 11.62 10.68 -30.01
N PRO A 55 10.81 11.64 -29.53
CA PRO A 55 9.58 11.33 -28.81
C PRO A 55 8.60 10.44 -29.58
N LEU A 56 8.51 10.61 -30.89
CA LEU A 56 7.63 9.81 -31.73
C LEU A 56 8.03 8.33 -31.77
N ASP A 57 9.33 8.05 -31.79
CA ASP A 57 9.84 6.68 -31.84
C ASP A 57 9.49 5.94 -30.54
N ILE A 58 9.70 6.57 -29.39
CA ILE A 58 9.38 5.99 -28.10
C ILE A 58 7.86 5.85 -27.92
N PHE A 59 7.07 6.80 -28.36
CA PHE A 59 5.61 6.68 -28.37
C PHE A 59 5.13 5.46 -29.15
N ASN A 60 5.68 5.26 -30.36
CA ASN A 60 5.35 4.12 -31.20
C ASN A 60 5.83 2.80 -30.57
N GLU A 61 7.03 2.78 -30.00
CA GLU A 61 7.59 1.61 -29.28
C GLU A 61 6.68 1.19 -28.13
N ILE A 62 6.25 2.12 -27.27
CA ILE A 62 5.34 1.83 -26.15
C ILE A 62 4.06 1.18 -26.66
N ARG A 63 3.49 1.65 -27.77
CA ARG A 63 2.26 1.10 -28.34
C ARG A 63 2.40 -0.28 -29.00
N THR A 64 3.61 -0.80 -29.17
CA THR A 64 3.79 -2.21 -29.60
C THR A 64 3.42 -3.19 -28.49
N ILE A 65 3.40 -2.75 -27.25
CA ILE A 65 2.97 -3.57 -26.12
C ILE A 65 1.44 -3.62 -26.12
N GLU A 66 0.87 -4.83 -26.12
CA GLU A 66 -0.59 -5.03 -26.23
C GLU A 66 -1.38 -4.20 -25.21
N LYS A 67 -0.91 -4.14 -23.97
CA LYS A 67 -1.51 -3.35 -22.88
C LYS A 67 -1.55 -1.85 -23.18
N TYR A 68 -0.56 -1.31 -23.92
CA TYR A 68 -0.43 0.10 -24.22
C TYR A 68 -0.87 0.46 -25.65
N LYS A 69 -1.47 -0.46 -26.37
CA LYS A 69 -1.91 -0.26 -27.75
C LYS A 69 -2.83 0.96 -27.94
N ASN A 70 -3.69 1.21 -26.96
CA ASN A 70 -4.63 2.33 -26.94
C ASN A 70 -4.06 3.59 -26.23
N PHE A 71 -2.76 3.61 -25.91
CA PHE A 71 -2.14 4.77 -25.31
C PHE A 71 -2.25 5.98 -26.24
N ASN A 72 -2.82 7.07 -25.72
CA ASN A 72 -3.05 8.27 -26.53
C ASN A 72 -1.84 9.20 -26.53
N ARG A 73 -1.79 10.07 -27.50
CA ARG A 73 -0.67 11.00 -27.68
C ARG A 73 -0.67 12.10 -26.63
N GLU A 74 -1.82 12.52 -26.17
CA GLU A 74 -1.95 13.60 -25.18
C GLU A 74 -1.35 13.20 -23.84
N ASP A 75 -1.66 12.02 -23.34
CA ASP A 75 -1.07 11.49 -22.10
C ASP A 75 0.45 11.32 -22.22
N PHE A 76 0.93 10.87 -23.40
CA PHE A 76 2.37 10.78 -23.65
C PHE A 76 3.04 12.15 -23.59
N ASP A 77 2.46 13.16 -24.24
CA ASP A 77 3.00 14.52 -24.27
C ASP A 77 2.96 15.15 -22.87
N GLN A 78 1.93 14.86 -22.04
CA GLN A 78 1.88 15.27 -20.64
C GLN A 78 3.02 14.63 -19.82
N CYS A 79 3.28 13.33 -20.00
CA CYS A 79 4.40 12.65 -19.35
C CYS A 79 5.74 13.27 -19.76
N LEU A 80 5.91 13.57 -21.04
CA LEU A 80 7.13 14.18 -21.57
C LEU A 80 7.33 15.60 -21.00
N ASP A 81 6.28 16.41 -20.99
CA ASP A 81 6.31 17.77 -20.46
C ASP A 81 6.56 17.78 -18.94
N PHE A 82 6.00 16.81 -18.20
CA PHE A 82 6.35 16.61 -16.80
C PHE A 82 7.84 16.31 -16.62
N CYS A 83 8.42 15.41 -17.40
CA CYS A 83 9.86 15.11 -17.33
C CYS A 83 10.75 16.31 -17.70
N ILE A 84 10.26 17.23 -18.55
CA ILE A 84 10.99 18.44 -18.96
C ILE A 84 10.88 19.55 -17.92
N SER A 85 9.68 19.81 -17.38
CA SER A 85 9.39 21.00 -16.57
C SER A 85 9.06 20.72 -15.12
N GLY A 86 8.72 19.46 -14.75
CA GLY A 86 8.20 19.09 -13.44
C GLY A 86 6.71 19.43 -13.23
N GLY A 87 5.98 19.90 -14.28
CA GLY A 87 4.61 20.40 -14.19
C GLY A 87 4.54 21.88 -13.86
N TYR A 88 3.33 22.45 -13.90
CA TYR A 88 3.10 23.89 -13.76
C TYR A 88 3.64 24.46 -12.44
N ALA A 89 3.32 23.86 -11.32
CA ALA A 89 3.72 24.34 -9.98
C ALA A 89 5.23 24.26 -9.74
N LEU A 90 5.91 23.29 -10.38
CA LEU A 90 7.35 23.04 -10.16
C LEU A 90 8.25 23.68 -11.24
N LYS A 91 7.67 24.25 -12.29
CA LYS A 91 8.39 24.80 -13.45
C LYS A 91 9.46 25.86 -13.11
N LYS A 92 9.32 26.58 -12.00
CA LYS A 92 10.32 27.59 -11.56
C LYS A 92 11.57 26.97 -10.94
N TYR A 93 11.56 25.69 -10.60
CA TYR A 93 12.64 25.02 -9.87
C TYR A 93 13.45 24.13 -10.81
N ASN A 94 14.65 24.55 -11.16
CA ASN A 94 15.57 23.85 -12.06
C ASN A 94 15.87 22.40 -11.67
N GLN A 95 15.76 22.05 -10.39
CA GLN A 95 16.00 20.70 -9.91
C GLN A 95 15.00 19.66 -10.43
N TRP A 96 13.81 20.10 -10.89
CA TRP A 96 12.77 19.22 -11.42
C TRP A 96 12.82 19.07 -12.93
N HIS A 97 13.66 19.87 -13.62
CA HIS A 97 13.85 19.79 -15.07
C HIS A 97 14.85 18.66 -15.38
N ARG A 98 14.35 17.49 -15.67
CA ARG A 98 15.18 16.30 -15.95
C ARG A 98 15.59 16.20 -17.40
N LEU A 99 14.71 16.57 -18.33
CA LEU A 99 14.93 16.47 -19.76
C LEU A 99 14.96 17.85 -20.43
N ILE A 100 15.58 17.92 -21.62
CA ILE A 100 15.53 19.09 -22.51
C ILE A 100 15.28 18.64 -23.94
N LYS A 101 14.55 19.48 -24.72
CA LYS A 101 14.43 19.34 -26.18
C LYS A 101 15.63 19.99 -26.84
N THR A 102 16.18 19.33 -27.85
CA THR A 102 17.25 19.83 -28.71
C THR A 102 16.66 20.51 -29.93
N SER A 103 17.47 21.27 -30.72
CA SER A 103 17.04 21.98 -31.91
C SER A 103 16.48 21.08 -33.01
N ASN A 104 16.89 19.81 -33.05
CA ASN A 104 16.39 18.83 -34.03
C ASN A 104 15.15 18.06 -33.52
N GLY A 105 14.56 18.45 -32.38
CA GLY A 105 13.38 17.81 -31.80
C GLY A 105 13.65 16.58 -30.93
N ALA A 106 14.89 16.09 -30.86
CA ALA A 106 15.25 15.03 -29.96
C ALA A 106 15.22 15.50 -28.49
N VAL A 107 14.98 14.56 -27.58
CA VAL A 107 14.97 14.79 -26.13
C VAL A 107 16.15 14.08 -25.50
N LYS A 108 16.79 14.72 -24.52
CA LYS A 108 17.92 14.15 -23.78
C LYS A 108 17.92 14.59 -22.33
N LEU A 109 18.75 13.96 -21.50
CA LEU A 109 19.00 14.45 -20.14
C LEU A 109 19.51 15.89 -20.17
N ARG A 110 18.96 16.74 -19.30
CA ARG A 110 19.46 18.10 -19.12
C ARG A 110 20.87 18.11 -18.52
N ASP A 111 21.11 17.23 -17.55
CA ASP A 111 22.40 17.02 -16.91
C ASP A 111 22.75 15.54 -16.90
N PRO A 112 23.75 15.09 -17.68
CA PRO A 112 24.14 13.68 -17.71
C PRO A 112 24.57 13.11 -16.36
N ARG A 113 25.00 13.94 -15.41
CA ARG A 113 25.42 13.53 -14.07
C ARG A 113 24.30 12.92 -13.25
N ILE A 114 23.03 13.20 -13.58
CA ILE A 114 21.87 12.60 -12.89
C ILE A 114 21.57 11.17 -13.34
N ALA A 115 22.15 10.70 -14.46
CA ALA A 115 21.83 9.38 -15.02
C ALA A 115 22.04 8.23 -14.02
N ASN A 116 23.13 8.27 -13.25
CA ASN A 116 23.38 7.26 -12.24
C ASN A 116 22.29 7.27 -11.14
N ARG A 117 21.87 8.43 -10.70
CA ARG A 117 20.80 8.57 -9.70
C ARG A 117 19.45 8.06 -10.22
N LEU A 118 19.11 8.37 -11.46
CA LEU A 118 17.88 7.86 -12.08
C LEU A 118 17.90 6.33 -12.18
N ARG A 119 19.00 5.73 -12.61
CA ARG A 119 19.17 4.27 -12.68
C ARG A 119 19.09 3.58 -11.30
N MET A 120 19.63 4.22 -10.25
CA MET A 120 19.55 3.69 -8.89
C MET A 120 18.12 3.72 -8.30
N ASN A 121 17.22 4.52 -8.86
CA ASN A 121 15.82 4.62 -8.46
C ASN A 121 14.86 3.99 -9.49
N ALA A 122 15.39 3.23 -10.46
CA ALA A 122 14.58 2.53 -11.43
C ALA A 122 13.83 1.37 -10.80
N GLY A 123 12.60 1.17 -11.24
CA GLY A 123 11.72 0.08 -10.81
C GLY A 123 10.44 0.59 -10.14
N THR A 124 9.43 -0.25 -10.18
CA THR A 124 8.10 0.02 -9.60
C THR A 124 7.94 -0.61 -8.23
N ILE A 125 8.73 -1.65 -7.92
CA ILE A 125 8.72 -2.31 -6.61
C ILE A 125 9.50 -1.44 -5.63
N GLN A 126 8.78 -0.89 -4.66
CA GLN A 126 9.41 -0.08 -3.61
C GLN A 126 9.63 -0.90 -2.36
N ASP A 127 10.86 -0.87 -1.84
CA ASP A 127 11.16 -1.49 -0.56
C ASP A 127 10.37 -0.81 0.55
N SER A 128 9.74 -1.60 1.42
CA SER A 128 9.28 -1.11 2.72
C SER A 128 10.52 -0.79 3.55
N ASP A 129 10.59 0.44 4.06
CA ASP A 129 11.71 0.82 4.94
C ASP A 129 11.59 0.07 6.25
N THR A 130 12.55 -0.83 6.51
CA THR A 130 12.67 -1.54 7.78
C THR A 130 13.79 -0.94 8.62
N LEU A 131 13.56 -0.87 9.92
CA LEU A 131 14.52 -0.43 10.92
C LEU A 131 14.96 -1.60 11.78
N LYS A 132 16.27 -1.71 12.00
CA LYS A 132 16.83 -2.71 12.89
C LYS A 132 16.46 -2.40 14.33
N VAL A 133 15.98 -3.41 15.07
CA VAL A 133 15.68 -3.31 16.50
C VAL A 133 16.83 -3.90 17.28
N ARG A 134 17.40 -3.11 18.19
CA ARG A 134 18.56 -3.50 19.03
C ARG A 134 18.31 -3.21 20.49
N TYR A 135 18.85 -4.06 21.36
CA TYR A 135 18.90 -3.73 22.78
C TYR A 135 19.85 -2.54 23.04
N LYS A 136 19.39 -1.58 23.83
CA LYS A 136 20.23 -0.48 24.29
C LYS A 136 21.37 -1.02 25.14
N SER A 137 22.59 -0.70 24.77
CA SER A 137 23.77 -1.11 25.54
C SER A 137 23.85 -0.38 26.89
N LYS A 138 24.05 -1.11 27.97
CA LYS A 138 24.19 -0.52 29.33
C LYS A 138 25.49 0.25 29.54
N ARG A 139 26.50 0.12 28.68
CA ARG A 139 27.85 0.70 28.90
C ARG A 139 28.41 1.50 27.71
N GLY A 140 27.62 1.87 26.73
CA GLY A 140 28.06 2.80 25.65
C GLY A 140 29.17 2.29 24.69
N LYS A 141 29.80 1.14 24.96
CA LYS A 141 30.97 0.65 24.21
C LYS A 141 30.73 -0.53 23.28
N SER A 142 29.61 -1.21 23.34
CA SER A 142 29.26 -2.28 22.37
C SER A 142 27.91 -2.04 21.76
N LYS A 143 27.78 -2.25 20.44
CA LYS A 143 26.49 -2.26 19.74
C LYS A 143 25.64 -3.40 20.33
N GLY A 144 24.48 -3.10 20.90
CA GLY A 144 23.58 -4.09 21.43
C GLY A 144 23.18 -5.15 20.38
N SER A 145 22.78 -6.35 20.80
CA SER A 145 22.36 -7.42 19.88
C SER A 145 21.11 -6.99 19.09
N THR A 146 21.10 -7.24 17.78
CA THR A 146 19.93 -7.06 16.94
C THR A 146 18.97 -8.21 17.24
N ILE A 147 17.69 -7.89 17.44
CA ILE A 147 16.63 -8.86 17.77
C ILE A 147 15.59 -9.03 16.64
N GLY A 148 15.66 -8.20 15.64
CA GLY A 148 14.76 -8.24 14.48
C GLY A 148 14.70 -6.91 13.75
N GLU A 149 13.72 -6.77 12.89
CA GLU A 149 13.42 -5.57 12.13
C GLU A 149 11.95 -5.22 12.28
N VAL A 150 11.64 -3.92 12.22
CA VAL A 150 10.27 -3.37 12.21
C VAL A 150 10.16 -2.36 11.09
N GLU A 151 8.96 -2.17 10.57
CA GLU A 151 8.73 -1.12 9.59
C GLU A 151 8.96 0.27 10.20
N GLU A 152 9.52 1.16 9.41
CA GLU A 152 9.78 2.54 9.84
C GLU A 152 8.49 3.24 10.26
N ALA A 153 7.39 3.04 9.54
CA ALA A 153 6.07 3.60 9.86
C ALA A 153 5.60 3.19 11.26
N PHE A 154 5.81 1.92 11.64
CA PHE A 154 5.52 1.45 12.99
C PHE A 154 6.45 2.09 14.02
N ALA A 155 7.76 2.11 13.74
CA ALA A 155 8.75 2.68 14.65
C ALA A 155 8.53 4.18 14.94
N VAL A 156 8.12 4.95 13.93
CA VAL A 156 7.80 6.38 14.06
C VAL A 156 6.52 6.60 14.89
N SER A 157 5.58 5.65 14.90
CA SER A 157 4.36 5.72 15.70
C SER A 157 4.59 5.43 17.20
N LEU A 158 5.80 4.96 17.56
CA LEU A 158 6.14 4.63 18.94
C LEU A 158 6.59 5.87 19.72
N THR A 159 6.10 5.99 20.94
CA THR A 159 6.59 6.97 21.93
C THR A 159 7.51 6.29 22.95
N PRO A 160 8.54 6.98 23.48
CA PRO A 160 9.39 6.41 24.52
C PRO A 160 8.56 5.85 25.69
N GLY A 161 8.80 4.59 26.03
CA GLY A 161 8.02 3.89 27.03
C GLY A 161 6.96 2.93 26.48
N ASP A 162 6.60 3.02 25.19
CA ASP A 162 5.73 2.04 24.54
C ASP A 162 6.37 0.64 24.54
N THR A 163 5.55 -0.38 24.66
CA THR A 163 5.99 -1.77 24.58
C THR A 163 5.43 -2.43 23.33
N PHE A 164 6.23 -3.28 22.69
CA PHE A 164 5.80 -4.05 21.52
C PHE A 164 6.43 -5.44 21.50
N LEU A 165 5.83 -6.33 20.70
CA LEU A 165 6.27 -7.72 20.56
C LEU A 165 7.14 -7.87 19.32
N ILE A 166 8.38 -8.36 19.49
CA ILE A 166 9.30 -8.69 18.40
C ILE A 166 10.07 -9.97 18.71
N GLY A 167 10.21 -10.88 17.74
CA GLY A 167 10.92 -12.14 17.95
C GLY A 167 10.39 -12.98 19.13
N GLY A 168 9.09 -12.89 19.44
CA GLY A 168 8.47 -13.57 20.59
C GLY A 168 8.76 -12.93 21.95
N ARG A 169 9.42 -11.76 21.99
CA ARG A 169 9.80 -11.04 23.22
C ARG A 169 9.09 -9.69 23.28
N ILE A 170 8.62 -9.32 24.47
CA ILE A 170 8.09 -7.99 24.73
C ILE A 170 9.27 -7.08 25.05
N VAL A 171 9.37 -5.98 24.31
CA VAL A 171 10.41 -4.97 24.48
C VAL A 171 9.79 -3.60 24.67
N LYS A 172 10.50 -2.72 25.37
CA LYS A 172 10.13 -1.33 25.58
C LYS A 172 10.92 -0.45 24.63
N PHE A 173 10.23 0.40 23.88
CA PHE A 173 10.84 1.41 23.03
C PHE A 173 11.51 2.49 23.88
N GLU A 174 12.78 2.73 23.63
CA GLU A 174 13.57 3.75 24.32
C GLU A 174 13.85 4.95 23.43
N SER A 175 14.33 4.72 22.22
CA SER A 175 14.64 5.78 21.26
C SER A 175 14.79 5.24 19.82
N LEU A 176 14.66 6.15 18.85
CA LEU A 176 15.00 5.93 17.45
C LEU A 176 16.24 6.77 17.13
N ARG A 177 17.36 6.11 16.77
CA ARG A 177 18.62 6.76 16.40
C ARG A 177 19.23 6.10 15.18
N GLU A 178 19.65 6.89 14.21
CA GLU A 178 20.38 6.42 13.03
C GLU A 178 19.77 5.16 12.37
N MET A 179 18.47 5.15 12.13
CA MET A 179 17.75 4.00 11.54
C MET A 179 17.76 2.73 12.41
N VAL A 180 17.98 2.89 13.72
CA VAL A 180 17.95 1.81 14.71
C VAL A 180 16.96 2.13 15.82
N VAL A 181 16.03 1.21 16.04
CA VAL A 181 15.10 1.23 17.16
C VAL A 181 15.81 0.66 18.39
N GLU A 182 16.14 1.51 19.35
CA GLU A 182 16.71 1.08 20.63
C GLU A 182 15.62 0.65 21.59
N VAL A 183 15.77 -0.53 22.17
CA VAL A 183 14.81 -1.11 23.09
C VAL A 183 15.46 -1.66 24.37
N SER A 184 14.67 -1.77 25.42
CA SER A 184 15.06 -2.46 26.64
C SER A 184 14.12 -3.66 26.91
N PRO A 185 14.58 -4.72 27.61
CA PRO A 185 13.71 -5.81 28.02
C PRO A 185 12.74 -5.31 29.10
N ARG A 186 11.43 -5.49 28.92
CA ARG A 186 10.43 -5.27 29.97
C ARG A 186 9.14 -6.07 29.75
N PRO A 187 8.71 -6.88 30.71
CA PRO A 187 7.54 -7.75 30.56
C PRO A 187 6.19 -7.16 30.99
N GLU A 188 6.11 -5.95 31.55
CA GLU A 188 5.00 -5.53 32.41
C GLU A 188 3.83 -4.74 31.77
N LYS A 189 3.88 -4.37 30.48
CA LYS A 189 2.76 -3.65 29.81
C LYS A 189 2.22 -4.45 28.63
N LYS A 190 0.90 -4.28 28.35
CA LYS A 190 0.29 -4.82 27.13
C LYS A 190 1.02 -4.28 25.90
N PRO A 191 1.65 -5.14 25.08
CA PRO A 191 2.45 -4.68 23.94
C PRO A 191 1.55 -4.16 22.81
N LYS A 192 1.96 -3.08 22.16
CA LYS A 192 1.48 -2.73 20.82
C LYS A 192 1.90 -3.87 19.88
N ILE A 193 1.01 -4.25 18.99
CA ILE A 193 1.33 -5.26 17.98
C ILE A 193 2.00 -4.51 16.83
N ALA A 194 3.24 -4.89 16.50
CA ALA A 194 3.87 -4.42 15.26
C ALA A 194 3.02 -4.90 14.09
N VAL A 195 2.45 -3.97 13.37
CA VAL A 195 1.73 -4.24 12.12
C VAL A 195 2.77 -4.07 11.02
N PHE A 196 3.09 -5.17 10.36
CA PHE A 196 3.88 -5.11 9.14
C PHE A 196 2.92 -4.83 7.99
N SER A 197 2.99 -3.62 7.45
CA SER A 197 2.29 -3.25 6.21
C SER A 197 3.06 -3.70 4.97
N GLY A 198 4.19 -4.40 5.15
CA GLY A 198 5.09 -4.82 4.09
C GLY A 198 4.33 -5.48 2.94
N THR A 199 4.86 -5.30 1.75
CA THR A 199 4.41 -5.82 0.46
C THR A 199 4.08 -7.32 0.52
N LYS A 200 2.90 -7.63 1.03
CA LYS A 200 2.29 -8.94 0.80
C LYS A 200 1.45 -8.77 -0.45
N PHE A 201 1.73 -9.57 -1.46
CA PHE A 201 0.81 -9.69 -2.59
C PHE A 201 -0.60 -9.87 -2.05
N SER A 202 -1.53 -9.06 -2.53
CA SER A 202 -2.93 -9.23 -2.18
C SER A 202 -3.43 -10.52 -2.81
N THR A 203 -4.35 -11.19 -2.13
CA THR A 203 -5.09 -12.30 -2.71
C THR A 203 -6.01 -11.73 -3.78
N SER A 204 -5.99 -12.31 -4.97
CA SER A 204 -6.83 -11.86 -6.07
C SER A 204 -8.32 -12.03 -5.78
N THR A 205 -9.15 -11.26 -6.46
CA THR A 205 -10.62 -11.39 -6.39
C THR A 205 -11.08 -12.79 -6.75
N LEU A 206 -10.47 -13.40 -7.79
CA LEU A 206 -10.78 -14.76 -8.20
C LEU A 206 -10.52 -15.80 -7.10
N LEU A 207 -9.37 -15.70 -6.45
CA LEU A 207 -9.02 -16.61 -5.35
C LEU A 207 -9.90 -16.37 -4.11
N CYS A 208 -10.20 -15.11 -3.80
CA CYS A 208 -11.13 -14.78 -2.71
C CYS A 208 -12.52 -15.33 -2.94
N ASP A 209 -13.06 -15.22 -4.16
CA ASP A 209 -14.36 -15.76 -4.55
C ASP A 209 -14.37 -17.30 -4.46
N ARG A 210 -13.32 -17.97 -4.92
CA ARG A 210 -13.16 -19.41 -4.79
C ARG A 210 -13.18 -19.86 -3.33
N ILE A 211 -12.48 -19.15 -2.46
CA ILE A 211 -12.46 -19.43 -1.02
C ILE A 211 -13.86 -19.24 -0.42
N LEU A 212 -14.56 -18.17 -0.79
CA LEU A 212 -15.90 -17.88 -0.31
C LEU A 212 -16.88 -18.98 -0.70
N ARG A 213 -16.89 -19.41 -1.97
CA ARG A 213 -17.73 -20.50 -2.45
C ARG A 213 -17.44 -21.82 -1.73
N THR A 214 -16.16 -22.12 -1.49
CA THR A 214 -15.78 -23.32 -0.75
C THR A 214 -16.32 -23.30 0.68
N LEU A 215 -16.35 -22.13 1.33
CA LEU A 215 -16.95 -21.97 2.66
C LEU A 215 -18.49 -22.14 2.62
N GLU A 216 -19.16 -21.51 1.65
CA GLU A 216 -20.61 -21.56 1.47
C GLU A 216 -21.11 -22.97 1.17
N GLU A 217 -20.48 -23.64 0.21
CA GLU A 217 -20.88 -24.97 -0.26
C GLU A 217 -20.42 -26.09 0.70
N LYS A 218 -19.63 -25.75 1.72
CA LYS A 218 -19.05 -26.72 2.69
C LYS A 218 -18.28 -27.85 2.01
N ARG A 219 -17.69 -27.58 0.84
CA ARG A 219 -16.86 -28.54 0.11
C ARG A 219 -15.47 -28.60 0.69
N TRP A 220 -15.34 -29.28 1.82
CA TRP A 220 -14.10 -29.37 2.56
C TRP A 220 -13.38 -30.71 2.44
N ASP A 221 -13.98 -31.68 1.71
CA ASP A 221 -13.50 -33.06 1.62
C ASP A 221 -12.07 -33.18 1.06
N ASN A 222 -11.67 -32.20 0.20
CA ASN A 222 -10.34 -32.13 -0.37
C ASN A 222 -9.32 -31.43 0.54
N LEU A 223 -9.74 -30.92 1.69
CA LEU A 223 -8.87 -30.25 2.64
C LEU A 223 -8.32 -31.22 3.69
N PRO A 224 -7.15 -30.96 4.27
CA PRO A 224 -6.63 -31.75 5.37
C PRO A 224 -7.63 -31.85 6.54
N GLU A 225 -7.77 -33.03 7.14
CA GLU A 225 -8.76 -33.35 8.18
C GLU A 225 -8.78 -32.32 9.33
N TYR A 226 -7.61 -31.87 9.78
CA TYR A 226 -7.54 -30.86 10.84
C TYR A 226 -8.12 -29.50 10.43
N LEU A 227 -8.12 -29.19 9.15
CA LEU A 227 -8.70 -27.97 8.61
C LEU A 227 -10.23 -28.11 8.48
N CYS A 228 -10.72 -29.29 8.06
CA CYS A 228 -12.15 -29.60 8.04
C CYS A 228 -12.73 -29.46 9.45
N ARG A 229 -12.13 -30.10 10.44
CA ARG A 229 -12.55 -29.98 11.85
C ARG A 229 -12.56 -28.54 12.36
N TRP A 230 -11.59 -27.72 11.94
CA TRP A 230 -11.57 -26.31 12.30
C TRP A 230 -12.71 -25.51 11.67
N LEU A 231 -13.04 -25.77 10.41
CA LEU A 231 -14.15 -25.12 9.70
C LEU A 231 -15.51 -25.58 10.26
N GLU A 232 -15.68 -26.87 10.54
CA GLU A 232 -16.87 -27.43 11.19
C GLU A 232 -17.09 -26.80 12.58
N HIS A 233 -16.03 -26.67 13.36
CA HIS A 233 -16.08 -25.99 14.65
C HIS A 233 -16.48 -24.52 14.49
N GLN A 234 -15.92 -23.80 13.53
CA GLN A 234 -16.32 -22.42 13.23
C GLN A 234 -17.81 -22.35 12.85
N ALA A 235 -18.27 -23.22 11.97
CA ALA A 235 -19.66 -23.27 11.52
C ALA A 235 -20.66 -23.60 12.64
N SER A 236 -20.22 -24.27 13.70
CA SER A 236 -21.07 -24.58 14.87
C SER A 236 -21.26 -23.39 15.82
N PHE A 237 -20.42 -22.36 15.74
CA PHE A 237 -20.45 -21.21 16.65
C PHE A 237 -20.84 -19.89 15.97
N SER A 238 -20.71 -19.79 14.65
CA SER A 238 -20.95 -18.55 13.90
C SER A 238 -21.46 -18.87 12.51
N GLU A 239 -22.20 -17.93 11.95
CA GLU A 239 -22.55 -17.96 10.53
C GLU A 239 -21.29 -17.93 9.65
N LEU A 240 -21.33 -18.66 8.53
CA LEU A 240 -20.28 -18.60 7.52
C LEU A 240 -20.64 -17.54 6.47
N PRO A 241 -19.67 -16.79 5.94
CA PRO A 241 -19.91 -15.85 4.84
C PRO A 241 -20.48 -16.56 3.61
N GLN A 242 -21.36 -15.87 2.89
CA GLN A 242 -22.04 -16.35 1.68
C GLN A 242 -21.78 -15.40 0.51
N SER A 243 -21.82 -15.92 -0.72
CA SER A 243 -21.53 -15.15 -1.94
C SER A 243 -22.60 -14.09 -2.27
N ASN A 244 -23.85 -14.31 -1.83
CA ASN A 244 -24.99 -13.42 -2.10
C ASN A 244 -25.29 -12.42 -0.98
N SER A 245 -24.51 -12.41 0.08
CA SER A 245 -24.73 -11.56 1.25
C SER A 245 -23.43 -11.13 1.90
N VAL A 246 -23.46 -10.03 2.64
CA VAL A 246 -22.33 -9.53 3.42
C VAL A 246 -22.58 -9.81 4.90
N LEU A 247 -21.75 -10.64 5.50
CA LEU A 247 -21.77 -10.89 6.94
C LEU A 247 -21.12 -9.72 7.68
N ILE A 248 -21.84 -9.17 8.68
CA ILE A 248 -21.35 -8.11 9.55
C ILE A 248 -21.49 -8.54 11.00
N GLU A 249 -20.40 -8.51 11.74
CA GLU A 249 -20.37 -8.78 13.18
C GLU A 249 -19.98 -7.51 13.95
N THR A 250 -20.69 -7.24 15.05
CA THR A 250 -20.36 -6.12 15.94
C THR A 250 -20.15 -6.61 17.37
N PHE A 251 -19.09 -6.13 18.03
CA PHE A 251 -18.79 -6.53 19.40
C PHE A 251 -18.02 -5.45 20.16
N PRO A 252 -18.28 -5.29 21.47
CA PRO A 252 -17.52 -4.38 22.33
C PRO A 252 -16.23 -5.04 22.81
N ARG A 253 -15.13 -4.28 22.91
CA ARG A 253 -13.89 -4.71 23.53
C ARG A 253 -13.06 -3.53 24.04
N ASN A 254 -12.59 -3.55 25.29
CA ASN A 254 -11.71 -2.52 25.88
C ASN A 254 -12.22 -1.08 25.68
N LYS A 255 -13.49 -0.81 25.95
CA LYS A 255 -14.16 0.49 25.76
C LYS A 255 -14.30 0.96 24.31
N LEU A 256 -14.01 0.12 23.35
CA LEU A 256 -14.21 0.37 21.92
C LEU A 256 -15.25 -0.59 21.36
N ASN A 257 -15.95 -0.14 20.33
CA ASN A 257 -16.91 -0.94 19.58
C ASN A 257 -16.31 -1.30 18.23
N TYR A 258 -16.31 -2.57 17.92
CA TYR A 258 -15.74 -3.14 16.70
C TYR A 258 -16.85 -3.58 15.75
N THR A 259 -16.65 -3.33 14.47
CA THR A 259 -17.51 -3.82 13.39
C THR A 259 -16.63 -4.53 12.40
N CYS A 260 -16.87 -5.82 12.18
CA CYS A 260 -16.16 -6.67 11.24
C CYS A 260 -17.05 -6.92 10.02
N VAL A 261 -16.56 -6.61 8.83
CA VAL A 261 -17.28 -6.83 7.55
C VAL A 261 -16.51 -7.86 6.75
N TYR A 262 -17.17 -8.94 6.39
CA TYR A 262 -16.59 -10.07 5.64
C TYR A 262 -16.92 -9.91 4.16
N GLY A 263 -16.03 -9.29 3.40
CA GLY A 263 -16.27 -8.95 1.98
C GLY A 263 -15.64 -9.91 0.98
N PHE A 264 -14.58 -10.65 1.34
CA PHE A 264 -13.87 -11.62 0.49
C PHE A 264 -13.54 -11.10 -0.92
N ALA A 265 -13.05 -9.86 -1.02
CA ALA A 265 -12.82 -9.19 -2.30
C ALA A 265 -11.34 -8.83 -2.55
N GLY A 266 -10.42 -9.39 -1.77
CA GLY A 266 -9.01 -9.04 -1.80
C GLY A 266 -8.69 -7.80 -0.96
N ARG A 267 -7.42 -7.63 -0.61
CA ARG A 267 -6.98 -6.60 0.34
C ARG A 267 -7.32 -5.20 -0.11
N ASN A 268 -7.18 -4.90 -1.39
CA ASN A 268 -7.39 -3.57 -1.94
C ASN A 268 -8.84 -3.12 -1.80
N ALA A 269 -9.76 -3.98 -2.24
CA ALA A 269 -11.19 -3.74 -2.06
C ALA A 269 -11.56 -3.62 -0.58
N GLN A 270 -10.97 -4.46 0.28
CA GLN A 270 -11.20 -4.40 1.72
C GLN A 270 -10.64 -3.13 2.36
N GLN A 271 -9.50 -2.61 1.89
CA GLN A 271 -8.97 -1.33 2.37
C GLN A 271 -9.83 -0.16 1.91
N THR A 272 -10.27 -0.16 0.65
CA THR A 272 -11.22 0.83 0.15
C THR A 272 -12.52 0.81 0.95
N LEU A 273 -13.04 -0.39 1.23
CA LEU A 273 -14.20 -0.56 2.11
C LEU A 273 -13.95 0.03 3.52
N GLY A 274 -12.76 -0.21 4.09
CA GLY A 274 -12.37 0.36 5.38
C GLY A 274 -12.38 1.87 5.40
N LEU A 275 -11.89 2.51 4.34
CA LEU A 275 -11.93 3.95 4.16
C LEU A 275 -13.37 4.47 4.06
N LEU A 276 -14.21 3.82 3.23
CA LEU A 276 -15.62 4.17 3.06
C LEU A 276 -16.41 4.03 4.37
N LEU A 277 -16.19 2.92 5.09
CA LEU A 277 -16.83 2.69 6.40
C LEU A 277 -16.40 3.75 7.43
N THR A 278 -15.12 4.11 7.45
CA THR A 278 -14.62 5.16 8.36
C THR A 278 -15.28 6.50 8.03
N LYS A 279 -15.30 6.90 6.76
CA LYS A 279 -16.00 8.11 6.31
C LYS A 279 -17.49 8.08 6.72
N ARG A 280 -18.16 6.95 6.48
CA ARG A 280 -19.58 6.80 6.82
C ARG A 280 -19.83 6.85 8.31
N MET A 281 -18.94 6.28 9.12
CA MET A 281 -19.02 6.39 10.58
C MET A 281 -18.83 7.84 11.07
N GLU A 282 -17.96 8.63 10.45
CA GLU A 282 -17.82 10.07 10.73
C GLU A 282 -19.13 10.82 10.42
N GLU A 283 -19.72 10.61 9.24
CA GLU A 283 -20.99 11.22 8.83
C GLU A 283 -22.15 10.88 9.78
N LEU A 284 -22.15 9.68 10.35
CA LEU A 284 -23.15 9.21 11.30
C LEU A 284 -22.84 9.58 12.76
N GLY A 285 -21.74 10.29 13.03
CA GLY A 285 -21.33 10.69 14.38
C GLY A 285 -20.89 9.53 15.28
N LEU A 286 -20.42 8.42 14.68
CA LEU A 286 -20.00 7.21 15.40
C LEU A 286 -18.57 7.25 15.92
N ASN A 287 -17.85 8.36 15.73
CA ASN A 287 -16.51 8.61 16.22
C ASN A 287 -15.53 7.46 15.91
N PRO A 288 -15.20 7.17 14.64
CA PRO A 288 -14.27 6.14 14.26
C PRO A 288 -12.86 6.48 14.78
N VAL A 289 -12.13 5.45 15.21
CA VAL A 289 -10.76 5.55 15.72
C VAL A 289 -9.77 4.99 14.72
N GLY A 290 -10.19 3.98 13.93
CA GLY A 290 -9.35 3.38 12.91
C GLY A 290 -9.96 2.13 12.29
N PHE A 291 -9.24 1.58 11.31
CA PHE A 291 -9.61 0.32 10.70
C PHE A 291 -8.36 -0.52 10.36
N VAL A 292 -8.57 -1.78 10.09
CA VAL A 292 -7.60 -2.71 9.54
C VAL A 292 -8.31 -3.62 8.54
N ALA A 293 -7.67 -3.89 7.41
CA ALA A 293 -8.17 -4.80 6.41
C ALA A 293 -7.15 -5.91 6.10
N ASN A 294 -7.68 -7.07 5.75
CA ASN A 294 -6.93 -8.15 5.13
C ASN A 294 -7.63 -8.55 3.83
N ASP A 295 -7.25 -9.66 3.22
CA ASP A 295 -7.82 -10.07 1.92
C ASP A 295 -9.31 -10.45 2.00
N TYR A 296 -9.84 -10.76 3.19
CA TYR A 296 -11.18 -11.32 3.40
C TYR A 296 -12.11 -10.43 4.21
N THR A 297 -11.55 -9.60 5.09
CA THR A 297 -12.34 -8.87 6.08
C THR A 297 -11.79 -7.47 6.31
N THR A 298 -12.70 -6.57 6.62
CA THR A 298 -12.42 -5.23 7.12
C THR A 298 -12.94 -5.10 8.54
N LEU A 299 -12.09 -4.71 9.47
CA LEU A 299 -12.43 -4.43 10.86
C LEU A 299 -12.30 -2.94 11.12
N VAL A 300 -13.39 -2.29 11.45
CA VAL A 300 -13.44 -0.87 11.85
C VAL A 300 -13.76 -0.77 13.32
N TRP A 301 -13.21 0.20 14.04
CA TRP A 301 -13.57 0.43 15.43
C TRP A 301 -13.75 1.91 15.75
N GLY A 302 -14.65 2.18 16.69
CA GLY A 302 -14.99 3.53 17.12
C GLY A 302 -15.38 3.59 18.59
N LEU A 303 -15.61 4.79 19.08
CA LEU A 303 -16.04 5.04 20.46
C LEU A 303 -17.53 4.72 20.66
N THR A 304 -18.34 4.94 19.62
CA THR A 304 -19.78 4.75 19.65
C THR A 304 -20.18 3.40 19.09
N LYS A 305 -21.17 2.76 19.69
CA LYS A 305 -21.71 1.48 19.23
C LYS A 305 -22.48 1.66 17.92
N VAL A 306 -22.22 0.80 16.95
CA VAL A 306 -23.02 0.68 15.73
C VAL A 306 -24.26 -0.15 16.05
N VAL A 307 -25.42 0.52 16.15
CA VAL A 307 -26.70 -0.14 16.47
C VAL A 307 -27.28 -0.82 15.23
N GLU A 308 -27.18 -0.15 14.08
CA GLU A 308 -27.71 -0.61 12.80
C GLU A 308 -26.58 -0.74 11.76
N PRO A 309 -25.85 -1.89 11.74
CA PRO A 309 -24.72 -2.06 10.84
C PRO A 309 -25.06 -1.90 9.36
N LYS A 310 -26.30 -2.22 8.96
CA LYS A 310 -26.78 -2.05 7.58
C LYS A 310 -26.67 -0.61 7.09
N LYS A 311 -26.88 0.38 7.95
CA LYS A 311 -26.76 1.79 7.59
C LYS A 311 -25.36 2.22 7.17
N LEU A 312 -24.32 1.47 7.55
CA LEU A 312 -22.95 1.73 7.12
C LEU A 312 -22.76 1.42 5.64
N LEU A 313 -23.49 0.45 5.09
CA LEU A 313 -23.40 0.01 3.70
C LEU A 313 -24.55 0.52 2.83
N GLN A 314 -25.58 1.13 3.43
CA GLN A 314 -26.74 1.67 2.72
C GLN A 314 -26.57 3.17 2.50
N GLY A 315 -26.85 3.63 1.27
CA GLY A 315 -26.87 5.05 0.91
C GLY A 315 -26.71 5.22 -0.59
N GLU A 316 -27.55 6.07 -1.19
CA GLU A 316 -27.55 6.32 -2.64
C GLU A 316 -26.22 6.91 -3.16
N ASN A 317 -25.34 7.38 -2.28
CA ASN A 317 -24.09 8.04 -2.66
C ASN A 317 -22.94 7.81 -1.64
N ILE A 318 -22.64 6.55 -1.32
CA ILE A 318 -21.48 6.23 -0.46
C ILE A 318 -20.18 6.82 -1.03
N LEU A 319 -20.05 6.91 -2.35
CA LEU A 319 -18.88 7.47 -3.04
C LEU A 319 -18.91 9.00 -3.15
N ARG A 320 -20.04 9.65 -2.87
CA ARG A 320 -20.14 11.11 -3.00
C ARG A 320 -19.18 11.83 -2.05
N GLY A 321 -18.34 12.70 -2.63
CA GLY A 321 -17.33 13.44 -1.88
C GLY A 321 -16.18 12.58 -1.37
N LEU A 322 -16.04 11.34 -1.86
CA LEU A 322 -14.92 10.48 -1.51
C LEU A 322 -13.60 11.08 -1.96
N ASP A 323 -13.53 11.65 -3.16
CA ASP A 323 -12.31 12.26 -3.71
C ASP A 323 -11.82 13.42 -2.81
N LEU A 324 -12.74 14.29 -2.38
CA LEU A 324 -12.41 15.39 -1.47
C LEU A 324 -11.97 14.87 -0.08
N TRP A 325 -12.63 13.84 0.42
CA TRP A 325 -12.27 13.24 1.71
C TRP A 325 -10.93 12.52 1.62
N LEU A 326 -10.68 11.78 0.54
CA LEU A 326 -9.42 11.10 0.28
C LEU A 326 -8.27 12.09 0.13
N SER A 327 -8.45 13.21 -0.60
CA SER A 327 -7.39 14.20 -0.82
C SER A 327 -6.81 14.76 0.49
N ASN A 328 -7.59 14.76 1.56
CA ASN A 328 -7.15 15.18 2.89
C ASN A 328 -6.64 14.01 3.76
N ASN A 329 -6.65 12.78 3.25
CA ASN A 329 -6.28 11.60 4.01
C ASN A 329 -4.78 11.27 3.89
N ALA A 330 -4.20 10.77 4.98
CA ALA A 330 -2.80 10.34 5.01
C ALA A 330 -2.48 9.21 4.01
N VAL A 331 -3.49 8.44 3.59
CA VAL A 331 -3.35 7.38 2.57
C VAL A 331 -2.93 7.98 1.24
N MET A 332 -3.55 9.07 0.79
CA MET A 332 -3.20 9.71 -0.48
C MET A 332 -1.78 10.29 -0.48
N LYS A 333 -1.32 10.84 0.65
CA LYS A 333 0.08 11.29 0.79
C LYS A 333 1.06 10.12 0.67
N ARG A 334 0.70 8.95 1.22
CA ARG A 334 1.52 7.74 1.10
C ARG A 334 1.57 7.24 -0.34
N THR A 335 0.43 7.15 -1.02
CA THR A 335 0.36 6.76 -2.44
C THR A 335 1.14 7.75 -3.31
N PHE A 336 0.96 9.06 -3.08
CA PHE A 336 1.73 10.08 -3.80
C PHE A 336 3.24 9.89 -3.67
N ARG A 337 3.73 9.47 -2.52
CA ARG A 337 5.16 9.19 -2.33
C ARG A 337 5.64 8.06 -3.26
N ALA A 338 4.86 7.00 -3.38
CA ALA A 338 5.17 5.89 -4.28
C ALA A 338 5.21 6.38 -5.75
N VAL A 339 4.14 7.04 -6.19
CA VAL A 339 4.01 7.63 -7.54
C VAL A 339 5.16 8.59 -7.84
N ALA A 340 5.43 9.52 -6.95
CA ALA A 340 6.47 10.53 -7.13
C ALA A 340 7.90 9.92 -7.18
N THR A 341 8.09 8.77 -6.50
CA THR A 341 9.35 8.04 -6.58
C THR A 341 9.47 7.30 -7.90
N VAL A 342 8.43 6.60 -8.34
CA VAL A 342 8.40 5.90 -9.63
C VAL A 342 8.60 6.89 -10.77
N ALA A 343 7.86 8.00 -10.79
CA ALA A 343 7.98 9.05 -11.81
C ALA A 343 9.32 9.82 -11.78
N GLY A 344 10.23 9.52 -10.86
CA GLY A 344 11.55 10.18 -10.75
C GLY A 344 11.52 11.60 -10.16
N LEU A 345 10.40 12.03 -9.56
CA LEU A 345 10.31 13.31 -8.86
C LEU A 345 11.07 13.25 -7.53
N ILE A 346 10.96 12.15 -6.80
CA ILE A 346 11.64 11.91 -5.53
C ILE A 346 12.70 10.83 -5.72
N GLU A 347 13.94 11.14 -5.31
CA GLU A 347 15.05 10.19 -5.33
C GLU A 347 15.27 9.63 -3.92
N ARG A 348 15.17 8.31 -3.75
CA ARG A 348 15.42 7.61 -2.48
C ARG A 348 16.88 7.17 -2.35
N ASN A 349 17.42 6.66 -3.45
CA ASN A 349 18.78 6.15 -3.51
C ASN A 349 19.69 7.20 -4.14
N LEU A 350 20.74 7.57 -3.43
CA LEU A 350 21.80 8.47 -3.90
C LEU A 350 23.13 7.71 -3.86
N PRO A 351 24.12 8.06 -4.69
CA PRO A 351 25.44 7.45 -4.63
C PRO A 351 26.03 7.51 -3.21
N GLY A 352 26.23 6.33 -2.60
CA GLY A 352 26.77 6.20 -1.25
C GLY A 352 25.82 6.52 -0.10
N ILE A 353 24.59 7.01 -0.36
CA ILE A 353 23.62 7.40 0.67
C ILE A 353 22.22 6.94 0.28
N LYS A 354 21.52 6.26 1.20
CA LYS A 354 20.08 5.99 1.09
C LYS A 354 19.35 7.01 2.00
N LYS A 355 18.43 7.80 1.44
CA LYS A 355 17.58 8.69 2.25
C LYS A 355 16.74 7.87 3.21
N SER A 356 16.60 8.32 4.44
CA SER A 356 15.66 7.71 5.38
C SER A 356 14.22 7.89 4.90
N GLY A 357 13.33 6.97 5.26
CA GLY A 357 11.92 7.09 4.96
C GLY A 357 11.32 8.39 5.50
N ARG A 358 11.77 8.86 6.69
CA ARG A 358 11.35 10.16 7.25
C ARG A 358 11.72 11.34 6.35
N GLN A 359 12.90 11.34 5.75
CA GLN A 359 13.34 12.42 4.82
C GLN A 359 12.54 12.36 3.53
N ALA A 360 12.28 11.16 3.00
CA ALA A 360 11.44 10.96 1.83
C ALA A 360 9.99 11.38 2.11
N THR A 361 9.45 11.03 3.28
CA THR A 361 8.11 11.41 3.73
C THR A 361 7.95 12.91 3.80
N PHE A 362 8.85 13.60 4.49
CA PHE A 362 8.78 15.05 4.64
C PHE A 362 8.82 15.77 3.28
N SER A 363 9.71 15.34 2.39
CA SER A 363 9.79 15.92 1.04
C SER A 363 8.54 15.64 0.22
N SER A 364 7.97 14.43 0.30
CA SER A 364 6.77 14.05 -0.45
C SER A 364 5.53 14.78 0.05
N ASP A 365 5.38 14.94 1.36
CA ASP A 365 4.21 15.59 1.95
C ASP A 365 4.14 17.07 1.57
N ILE A 366 5.30 17.77 1.60
CA ILE A 366 5.38 19.17 1.14
C ILE A 366 5.05 19.28 -0.35
N LEU A 367 5.59 18.37 -1.17
CA LEU A 367 5.29 18.37 -2.61
C LEU A 367 3.81 18.11 -2.86
N TYR A 368 3.23 17.11 -2.18
CA TYR A 368 1.81 16.80 -2.30
C TYR A 368 0.92 18.00 -1.98
N ASP A 369 1.13 18.62 -0.82
CA ASP A 369 0.36 19.78 -0.38
C ASP A 369 0.55 20.98 -1.33
N THR A 370 1.75 21.15 -1.88
CA THR A 370 2.05 22.21 -2.86
C THR A 370 1.32 21.96 -4.18
N LEU A 371 1.38 20.74 -4.71
CA LEU A 371 0.69 20.39 -5.96
C LEU A 371 -0.82 20.47 -5.80
N LEU A 372 -1.37 19.95 -4.71
CA LEU A 372 -2.81 20.00 -4.44
C LEU A 372 -3.32 21.45 -4.39
N LYS A 373 -2.51 22.35 -3.84
CA LYS A 373 -2.90 23.77 -3.69
C LYS A 373 -2.73 24.60 -4.96
N TYR A 374 -1.66 24.37 -5.71
CA TYR A 374 -1.26 25.26 -6.82
C TYR A 374 -1.39 24.65 -8.21
N ASP A 375 -1.54 23.33 -8.29
CA ASP A 375 -1.67 22.58 -9.54
C ASP A 375 -2.52 21.30 -9.31
N PRO A 376 -3.81 21.47 -8.97
CA PRO A 376 -4.67 20.33 -8.61
C PRO A 376 -4.88 19.32 -9.73
N ASN A 377 -4.61 19.71 -10.99
CA ASN A 377 -4.67 18.84 -12.16
C ASN A 377 -3.30 18.27 -12.55
N HIS A 378 -2.32 18.34 -11.65
CA HIS A 378 -0.99 17.83 -11.92
C HIS A 378 -1.01 16.32 -12.24
N LEU A 379 -0.23 15.89 -13.25
CA LEU A 379 -0.14 14.52 -13.74
C LEU A 379 -0.06 13.49 -12.60
N LEU A 380 0.82 13.72 -11.62
CA LEU A 380 1.02 12.78 -10.51
C LEU A 380 -0.15 12.73 -9.53
N LEU A 381 -0.97 13.77 -9.41
CA LEU A 381 -2.20 13.72 -8.62
C LEU A 381 -3.27 12.90 -9.34
N ASN A 382 -3.36 13.03 -10.65
CA ASN A 382 -4.27 12.22 -11.47
C ASN A 382 -3.85 10.74 -11.46
N CYS A 383 -2.54 10.45 -11.39
CA CYS A 383 -2.04 9.08 -11.26
C CYS A 383 -2.42 8.39 -9.94
N LEU A 384 -2.79 9.12 -8.88
CA LEU A 384 -3.06 8.51 -7.57
C LEU A 384 -4.22 7.49 -7.57
N LEU A 385 -5.18 7.69 -8.47
CA LEU A 385 -6.33 6.79 -8.60
C LEU A 385 -6.04 5.58 -9.52
N TYR A 386 -4.94 5.61 -10.26
CA TYR A 386 -4.67 4.68 -11.38
C TYR A 386 -3.25 4.10 -11.35
N THR A 387 -2.50 4.38 -10.31
CA THR A 387 -1.12 3.94 -10.27
C THR A 387 -1.02 2.44 -10.32
N SER A 388 -0.17 1.98 -11.21
CA SER A 388 0.34 0.63 -11.17
C SER A 388 1.40 0.54 -10.09
N ASP A 389 1.04 0.70 -8.87
CA ASP A 389 1.88 0.13 -7.84
C ASP A 389 1.71 -1.39 -7.92
N ALA A 390 2.40 -2.00 -8.88
CA ALA A 390 2.43 -3.44 -9.06
C ALA A 390 3.02 -4.15 -7.82
N ALA A 391 3.64 -3.38 -6.93
CA ALA A 391 4.19 -3.87 -5.68
C ALA A 391 3.33 -3.51 -4.48
N ASP A 392 2.54 -2.44 -4.58
CA ASP A 392 1.64 -2.01 -3.52
C ASP A 392 0.20 -2.13 -4.02
N ASP A 393 -0.20 -3.36 -4.35
CA ASP A 393 -1.59 -3.76 -4.56
C ASP A 393 -2.50 -3.35 -3.38
N SER A 394 -2.01 -2.53 -2.46
CA SER A 394 -2.71 -2.14 -1.26
C SER A 394 -3.74 -1.03 -1.46
N LEU A 395 -3.90 -0.49 -2.70
CA LEU A 395 -4.84 0.59 -3.01
C LEU A 395 -5.72 0.35 -4.25
N ARG A 396 -5.73 -0.86 -4.77
CA ARG A 396 -6.66 -1.29 -5.84
C ARG A 396 -7.77 -2.15 -5.32
#